data_e392054fb57a9632afeb9ef56f074fd0
#
_entry.id   e392054fb57a9632afeb9ef56f074fd0
#
_cell.length_a   1.000
_cell.length_b   1.000
_cell.length_c   1.000
_cell.angle_alpha   90.00
_cell.angle_beta   90.00
_cell.angle_gamma   90.00
#
_symmetry.space_group_name_H-M   'P 1'
#
loop_
_entity.id
_entity.type
_entity.pdbx_description
1 polymer ?
#
loop_
_entity_poly.entity_id
_entity_poly.type
_entity_poly.pdbx_seq_one_letter_code
_entity_poly.pdbx_strand_id
1 'polypeptide(L)'
;GCCAMLQMWKKTGERRYFDYVEQWADSLIDDKGEIHLYRVETYNLDYINSGKVLFDLYRETGKEKYKTAMDALVRQLKNHPRTLEGAYWHKLVYQHQIWLDGLYMASPFLAQYGAEFNKPEWIDEAVKQFTLCQKHTYDAKTGLYHHAWDESKSQRWADPETGHSPNFWGRSIGWWFMAMVDALDYIPGDHEGRARMIGWIQGLAEVLPAYQDKNGLWYQVLDQPKRKGNFPEASVTTQFMYAYAKAVNKGSRSKRS
;
A
#
# COMPACT_ATOMS: atom_id res chain seq x y z
N GLY A 1 13.14 3.67 -2.29
CA GLY A 1 14.51 3.34 -1.97
C GLY A 1 14.76 1.84 -1.88
N CYS A 2 14.79 1.26 -0.67
CA CYS A 2 15.28 -0.10 -0.44
C CYS A 2 14.55 -1.20 -1.21
N CYS A 3 13.21 -1.15 -1.34
CA CYS A 3 12.49 -2.12 -2.17
C CYS A 3 12.96 -2.12 -3.63
N ALA A 4 13.23 -0.94 -4.21
CA ALA A 4 13.72 -0.85 -5.57
C ALA A 4 15.14 -1.43 -5.71
N MET A 5 16.01 -1.22 -4.70
CA MET A 5 17.34 -1.83 -4.67
C MET A 5 17.27 -3.36 -4.63
N LEU A 6 16.39 -3.94 -3.81
CA LEU A 6 16.18 -5.38 -3.79
C LEU A 6 15.65 -5.92 -5.13
N GLN A 7 14.80 -5.16 -5.82
CA GLN A 7 14.37 -5.54 -7.17
C GLN A 7 15.54 -5.48 -8.18
N MET A 8 16.42 -4.48 -8.08
CA MET A 8 17.64 -4.43 -8.91
C MET A 8 18.56 -5.61 -8.63
N TRP A 9 18.80 -5.94 -7.35
CA TRP A 9 19.55 -7.13 -6.99
C TRP A 9 18.97 -8.41 -7.59
N LYS A 10 17.67 -8.63 -7.43
CA LYS A 10 16.99 -9.82 -8.01
C LYS A 10 17.10 -9.91 -9.52
N LYS A 11 17.13 -8.75 -10.21
CA LYS A 11 17.20 -8.68 -11.67
C LYS A 11 18.62 -8.81 -12.20
N THR A 12 19.61 -8.22 -11.53
CA THR A 12 20.99 -8.11 -12.04
C THR A 12 21.96 -9.09 -11.39
N GLY A 13 21.62 -9.62 -10.20
CA GLY A 13 22.54 -10.40 -9.36
C GLY A 13 23.60 -9.56 -8.64
N GLU A 14 23.64 -8.24 -8.86
CA GLU A 14 24.65 -7.38 -8.23
C GLU A 14 24.44 -7.26 -6.74
N ARG A 15 25.30 -7.90 -5.97
CA ARG A 15 25.21 -7.98 -4.50
C ARG A 15 25.23 -6.62 -3.81
N ARG A 16 25.89 -5.59 -4.36
CA ARG A 16 25.94 -4.23 -3.78
C ARG A 16 24.58 -3.64 -3.43
N TYR A 17 23.54 -3.97 -4.21
CA TYR A 17 22.18 -3.50 -3.93
C TYR A 17 21.57 -4.18 -2.69
N PHE A 18 21.82 -5.46 -2.52
CA PHE A 18 21.41 -6.20 -1.34
C PHE A 18 22.15 -5.73 -0.10
N ASP A 19 23.50 -5.65 -0.18
CA ASP A 19 24.37 -5.28 0.92
C ASP A 19 24.02 -3.88 1.47
N TYR A 20 23.68 -2.94 0.58
CA TYR A 20 23.20 -1.63 1.00
C TYR A 20 21.92 -1.71 1.85
N VAL A 21 20.94 -2.52 1.42
CA VAL A 21 19.68 -2.68 2.15
C VAL A 21 19.89 -3.43 3.47
N GLU A 22 20.76 -4.42 3.48
CA GLU A 22 21.12 -5.16 4.69
C GLU A 22 21.80 -4.23 5.71
N GLN A 23 22.79 -3.45 5.30
CA GLN A 23 23.46 -2.46 6.16
C GLN A 23 22.46 -1.42 6.71
N TRP A 24 21.55 -0.93 5.87
CA TRP A 24 20.50 -0.03 6.31
C TRP A 24 19.59 -0.68 7.35
N ALA A 25 19.15 -1.91 7.14
CA ALA A 25 18.30 -2.62 8.09
C ALA A 25 19.05 -2.92 9.40
N ASP A 26 20.31 -3.35 9.31
CA ASP A 26 21.17 -3.64 10.47
C ASP A 26 21.49 -2.39 11.31
N SER A 27 21.44 -1.20 10.71
CA SER A 27 21.57 0.06 11.46
C SER A 27 20.32 0.42 12.28
N LEU A 28 19.17 -0.21 11.99
CA LEU A 28 17.90 0.06 12.63
C LEU A 28 17.39 -1.11 13.47
N ILE A 29 17.89 -2.32 13.26
CA ILE A 29 17.41 -3.53 13.94
C ILE A 29 18.60 -4.18 14.65
N ASP A 30 18.50 -4.26 15.97
CA ASP A 30 19.53 -4.90 16.79
C ASP A 30 19.51 -6.43 16.65
N ASP A 31 20.43 -7.12 17.34
CA ASP A 31 20.55 -8.57 17.25
C ASP A 31 19.37 -9.32 17.91
N LYS A 32 18.56 -8.63 18.73
CA LYS A 32 17.32 -9.18 19.31
C LYS A 32 16.10 -8.96 18.43
N GLY A 33 16.23 -8.20 17.32
CA GLY A 33 15.13 -7.84 16.43
C GLY A 33 14.33 -6.63 16.91
N GLU A 34 14.85 -5.86 17.87
CA GLU A 34 14.23 -4.61 18.28
C GLU A 34 14.51 -3.52 17.24
N ILE A 35 13.45 -2.80 16.83
CA ILE A 35 13.54 -1.78 15.78
C ILE A 35 13.77 -0.42 16.43
N HIS A 36 14.92 0.19 16.17
CA HIS A 36 15.25 1.51 16.66
C HIS A 36 14.28 2.58 16.15
N LEU A 37 13.87 3.50 17.03
CA LEU A 37 12.87 4.56 16.77
C LEU A 37 11.45 4.07 16.46
N TYR A 38 11.19 2.77 16.51
CA TYR A 38 9.85 2.23 16.35
C TYR A 38 9.05 2.41 17.66
N ARG A 39 7.88 3.05 17.55
CA ARG A 39 7.01 3.36 18.67
C ARG A 39 5.64 2.74 18.42
N VAL A 40 5.42 1.53 18.91
CA VAL A 40 4.17 0.79 18.73
C VAL A 40 2.95 1.55 19.26
N GLU A 41 3.11 2.30 20.34
CA GLU A 41 2.04 3.09 20.99
C GLU A 41 1.48 4.21 20.11
N THR A 42 2.17 4.60 19.03
CA THR A 42 1.67 5.59 18.07
C THR A 42 0.71 4.98 17.06
N TYR A 43 0.67 3.65 16.96
CA TYR A 43 -0.12 2.91 15.97
C TYR A 43 -0.09 3.58 14.60
N ASN A 44 1.12 3.77 14.07
CA ASN A 44 1.36 4.42 12.79
C ASN A 44 1.59 3.36 11.70
N LEU A 45 0.71 3.31 10.69
CA LEU A 45 0.86 2.38 9.57
C LEU A 45 2.11 2.64 8.73
N ASP A 46 2.62 3.88 8.70
CA ASP A 46 3.83 4.20 7.92
C ASP A 46 5.06 3.39 8.37
N TYR A 47 5.13 2.99 9.64
CA TYR A 47 6.23 2.14 10.13
C TYR A 47 6.22 0.75 9.48
N ILE A 48 5.05 0.23 9.14
CA ILE A 48 4.92 -1.11 8.57
C ILE A 48 5.58 -1.22 7.19
N ASN A 49 5.56 -0.13 6.41
CA ASN A 49 6.07 -0.12 5.05
C ASN A 49 7.55 -0.55 4.96
N SER A 50 8.36 -0.15 5.91
CA SER A 50 9.78 -0.52 5.96
C SER A 50 10.00 -2.03 6.19
N GLY A 51 9.03 -2.72 6.78
CA GLY A 51 9.05 -4.16 7.01
C GLY A 51 9.07 -5.01 5.74
N LYS A 52 8.65 -4.46 4.60
CA LYS A 52 8.62 -5.20 3.32
C LYS A 52 9.98 -5.70 2.86
N VAL A 53 11.06 -5.00 3.20
CA VAL A 53 12.43 -5.42 2.82
C VAL A 53 12.93 -6.59 3.67
N LEU A 54 12.35 -6.78 4.86
CA LEU A 54 12.81 -7.79 5.81
C LEU A 54 12.56 -9.22 5.32
N PHE A 55 11.56 -9.42 4.47
CA PHE A 55 11.30 -10.73 3.85
C PHE A 55 12.48 -11.21 3.00
N ASP A 56 13.00 -10.35 2.13
CA ASP A 56 14.13 -10.69 1.29
C ASP A 56 15.41 -10.86 2.12
N LEU A 57 15.62 -10.00 3.12
CA LEU A 57 16.76 -10.10 4.03
C LEU A 57 16.71 -11.40 4.84
N TYR A 58 15.55 -11.75 5.40
CA TYR A 58 15.38 -13.01 6.15
C TYR A 58 15.61 -14.23 5.27
N ARG A 59 15.03 -14.25 4.08
CA ARG A 59 15.15 -15.39 3.14
C ARG A 59 16.57 -15.62 2.68
N GLU A 60 17.33 -14.55 2.44
CA GLU A 60 18.71 -14.62 1.94
C GLU A 60 19.72 -14.91 3.04
N THR A 61 19.52 -14.39 4.24
CA THR A 61 20.53 -14.44 5.32
C THR A 61 20.22 -15.44 6.43
N GLY A 62 18.93 -15.80 6.60
CA GLY A 62 18.48 -16.62 7.73
C GLY A 62 18.60 -15.94 9.10
N LYS A 63 18.87 -14.62 9.17
CA LYS A 63 19.02 -13.90 10.44
C LYS A 63 17.67 -13.75 11.13
N GLU A 64 17.46 -14.43 12.24
CA GLU A 64 16.20 -14.42 13.01
C GLU A 64 15.76 -13.04 13.49
N LYS A 65 16.66 -12.10 13.64
CA LYS A 65 16.32 -10.70 13.99
C LYS A 65 15.34 -10.06 13.01
N TYR A 66 15.43 -10.36 11.72
CA TYR A 66 14.50 -9.83 10.72
C TYR A 66 13.10 -10.43 10.89
N LYS A 67 13.01 -11.73 11.19
CA LYS A 67 11.72 -12.38 11.50
C LYS A 67 11.10 -11.80 12.77
N THR A 68 11.88 -11.62 13.83
CA THR A 68 11.44 -11.01 15.09
C THR A 68 10.92 -9.57 14.87
N ALA A 69 11.60 -8.80 14.04
CA ALA A 69 11.16 -7.45 13.67
C ALA A 69 9.84 -7.47 12.88
N MET A 70 9.67 -8.39 11.89
CA MET A 70 8.40 -8.57 11.18
C MET A 70 7.27 -8.94 12.14
N ASP A 71 7.52 -9.83 13.10
CA ASP A 71 6.54 -10.23 14.11
C ASP A 71 6.13 -9.06 15.03
N ALA A 72 7.04 -8.14 15.32
CA ALA A 72 6.72 -6.92 16.06
C ALA A 72 5.75 -6.02 15.26
N LEU A 73 5.96 -5.87 13.96
CA LEU A 73 5.08 -5.12 13.07
C LEU A 73 3.69 -5.76 12.96
N VAL A 74 3.63 -7.10 12.85
CA VAL A 74 2.36 -7.84 12.84
C VAL A 74 1.62 -7.70 14.18
N ARG A 75 2.34 -7.71 15.33
CA ARG A 75 1.71 -7.44 16.64
C ARG A 75 1.08 -6.06 16.72
N GLN A 76 1.70 -5.02 16.12
CA GLN A 76 1.05 -3.71 15.99
C GLN A 76 -0.27 -3.86 15.24
N LEU A 77 -0.27 -4.48 14.06
CA LEU A 77 -1.46 -4.60 13.20
C LEU A 77 -2.58 -5.41 13.86
N LYS A 78 -2.23 -6.44 14.65
CA LYS A 78 -3.20 -7.21 15.44
C LYS A 78 -3.98 -6.32 16.43
N ASN A 79 -3.31 -5.37 17.05
CA ASN A 79 -3.86 -4.50 18.09
C ASN A 79 -4.17 -3.09 17.58
N HIS A 80 -4.05 -2.85 16.27
CA HIS A 80 -4.21 -1.54 15.66
C HIS A 80 -5.63 -1.01 15.84
N PRO A 81 -5.82 0.27 16.21
CA PRO A 81 -7.14 0.90 16.29
C PRO A 81 -7.90 0.80 14.97
N ARG A 82 -9.20 0.60 15.07
CA ARG A 82 -10.06 0.34 13.91
C ARG A 82 -11.34 1.14 13.95
N THR A 83 -11.92 1.36 12.78
CA THR A 83 -13.29 1.81 12.60
C THR A 83 -14.28 0.75 13.11
N LEU A 84 -15.55 1.08 13.22
CA LEU A 84 -16.60 0.15 13.65
C LEU A 84 -16.69 -1.10 12.74
N GLU A 85 -16.44 -0.95 11.44
CA GLU A 85 -16.41 -2.08 10.50
C GLU A 85 -15.08 -2.83 10.50
N GLY A 86 -14.06 -2.32 11.18
CA GLY A 86 -12.77 -3.00 11.36
C GLY A 86 -11.66 -2.55 10.40
N ALA A 87 -11.82 -1.45 9.67
CA ALA A 87 -10.72 -0.86 8.91
C ALA A 87 -9.69 -0.21 9.85
N TYR A 88 -8.42 -0.33 9.53
CA TYR A 88 -7.35 0.32 10.30
C TYR A 88 -7.45 1.83 10.22
N TRP A 89 -7.33 2.52 11.35
CA TRP A 89 -6.99 3.93 11.33
C TRP A 89 -5.61 4.12 10.73
N HIS A 90 -5.40 5.19 9.99
CA HIS A 90 -4.07 5.43 9.42
C HIS A 90 -2.98 5.62 10.50
N LYS A 91 -3.32 6.34 11.58
CA LYS A 91 -2.48 6.55 12.77
C LYS A 91 -3.38 6.79 13.99
N LEU A 92 -2.85 6.55 15.18
CA LEU A 92 -3.59 6.85 16.39
C LEU A 92 -4.02 8.33 16.47
N VAL A 93 -3.18 9.25 16.00
CA VAL A 93 -3.50 10.71 15.97
C VAL A 93 -4.54 11.08 14.90
N TYR A 94 -4.85 10.18 13.98
CA TYR A 94 -5.88 10.32 12.94
C TYR A 94 -7.02 9.34 13.23
N GLN A 95 -7.65 9.54 14.39
CA GLN A 95 -8.73 8.68 14.88
C GLN A 95 -9.86 8.57 13.85
N HIS A 96 -10.42 7.38 13.73
CA HIS A 96 -11.55 7.08 12.84
C HIS A 96 -11.29 7.29 11.33
N GLN A 97 -10.03 7.48 10.90
CA GLN A 97 -9.72 7.83 9.52
C GLN A 97 -9.07 6.67 8.76
N ILE A 98 -9.65 6.34 7.61
CA ILE A 98 -9.03 5.51 6.56
C ILE A 98 -8.33 6.44 5.57
N TRP A 99 -7.08 6.14 5.23
CA TRP A 99 -6.33 6.80 4.17
C TRP A 99 -5.86 5.76 3.16
N LEU A 100 -5.94 6.06 1.86
CA LEU A 100 -5.44 5.17 0.80
C LEU A 100 -3.95 4.83 0.99
N ASP A 101 -3.18 5.80 1.50
CA ASP A 101 -1.77 5.65 1.84
C ASP A 101 -1.53 4.47 2.80
N GLY A 102 -2.35 4.37 3.84
CA GLY A 102 -2.26 3.30 4.84
C GLY A 102 -2.41 1.90 4.25
N LEU A 103 -3.19 1.76 3.18
CA LEU A 103 -3.35 0.47 2.49
C LEU A 103 -2.02 0.00 1.89
N TYR A 104 -1.27 0.90 1.24
CA TYR A 104 0.05 0.55 0.71
C TYR A 104 1.04 0.21 1.82
N MET A 105 0.96 0.92 2.94
CA MET A 105 1.88 0.69 4.06
C MET A 105 1.70 -0.71 4.66
N ALA A 106 0.47 -1.14 4.90
CA ALA A 106 0.17 -2.34 5.68
C ALA A 106 -0.25 -3.57 4.85
N SER A 107 -1.17 -3.40 3.88
CA SER A 107 -1.85 -4.56 3.28
C SER A 107 -0.96 -5.46 2.42
N PRO A 108 -0.03 -4.96 1.57
CA PRO A 108 0.92 -5.83 0.88
C PRO A 108 1.88 -6.56 1.83
N PHE A 109 2.29 -5.90 2.93
CA PHE A 109 3.11 -6.54 3.96
C PHE A 109 2.36 -7.71 4.64
N LEU A 110 1.08 -7.51 4.99
CA LEU A 110 0.25 -8.56 5.59
C LEU A 110 0.03 -9.74 4.64
N ALA A 111 -0.30 -9.46 3.37
CA ALA A 111 -0.49 -10.50 2.37
C ALA A 111 0.79 -11.34 2.19
N GLN A 112 1.95 -10.69 2.12
CA GLN A 112 3.24 -11.36 2.03
C GLN A 112 3.56 -12.17 3.29
N TYR A 113 3.34 -11.59 4.48
CA TYR A 113 3.56 -12.29 5.74
C TYR A 113 2.66 -13.55 5.85
N GLY A 114 1.40 -13.42 5.47
CA GLY A 114 0.47 -14.54 5.45
C GLY A 114 0.90 -15.66 4.52
N ALA A 115 1.36 -15.33 3.32
CA ALA A 115 1.81 -16.29 2.33
C ALA A 115 3.14 -16.96 2.73
N GLU A 116 4.14 -16.21 3.18
CA GLU A 116 5.47 -16.75 3.47
C GLU A 116 5.54 -17.56 4.77
N PHE A 117 4.69 -17.23 5.75
CA PHE A 117 4.67 -17.92 7.05
C PHE A 117 3.46 -18.84 7.26
N ASN A 118 2.73 -19.15 6.17
CA ASN A 118 1.54 -20.02 6.18
C ASN A 118 0.50 -19.59 7.25
N LYS A 119 0.12 -18.30 7.20
CA LYS A 119 -0.84 -17.65 8.09
C LYS A 119 -1.95 -16.99 7.28
N PRO A 120 -2.88 -17.76 6.72
CA PRO A 120 -3.90 -17.27 5.78
C PRO A 120 -4.78 -16.17 6.39
N GLU A 121 -4.95 -16.15 7.71
CA GLU A 121 -5.71 -15.10 8.41
C GLU A 121 -5.20 -13.67 8.13
N TRP A 122 -3.91 -13.52 7.81
CA TRP A 122 -3.34 -12.22 7.44
C TRP A 122 -3.58 -11.86 5.97
N ILE A 123 -3.75 -12.85 5.10
CA ILE A 123 -4.22 -12.63 3.73
C ILE A 123 -5.67 -12.16 3.76
N ASP A 124 -6.53 -12.84 4.54
CA ASP A 124 -7.93 -12.46 4.72
C ASP A 124 -8.06 -11.03 5.28
N GLU A 125 -7.22 -10.71 6.29
CA GLU A 125 -7.17 -9.36 6.86
C GLU A 125 -6.77 -8.32 5.80
N ALA A 126 -5.74 -8.58 5.00
CA ALA A 126 -5.34 -7.67 3.93
C ALA A 126 -6.47 -7.43 2.93
N VAL A 127 -7.16 -8.48 2.49
CA VAL A 127 -8.31 -8.39 1.57
C VAL A 127 -9.48 -7.64 2.21
N LYS A 128 -9.75 -7.86 3.49
CA LYS A 128 -10.74 -7.09 4.25
C LYS A 128 -10.43 -5.61 4.24
N GLN A 129 -9.16 -5.22 4.49
CA GLN A 129 -8.75 -3.81 4.48
C GLN A 129 -8.95 -3.18 3.10
N PHE A 130 -8.61 -3.88 2.01
CA PHE A 130 -8.91 -3.43 0.65
C PHE A 130 -10.41 -3.26 0.42
N THR A 131 -11.22 -4.19 0.87
CA THR A 131 -12.68 -4.16 0.69
C THR A 131 -13.32 -2.96 1.42
N LEU A 132 -12.91 -2.71 2.67
CA LEU A 132 -13.42 -1.58 3.45
C LEU A 132 -12.97 -0.23 2.87
N CYS A 133 -11.72 -0.15 2.41
CA CYS A 133 -11.22 1.06 1.76
C CYS A 133 -11.98 1.35 0.46
N GLN A 134 -12.16 0.35 -0.41
CA GLN A 134 -13.00 0.46 -1.61
C GLN A 134 -14.39 0.98 -1.28
N LYS A 135 -15.03 0.39 -0.26
CA LYS A 135 -16.39 0.75 0.15
C LYS A 135 -16.53 2.23 0.53
N HIS A 136 -15.55 2.74 1.27
CA HIS A 136 -15.62 4.05 1.91
C HIS A 136 -14.92 5.17 1.16
N THR A 137 -14.17 4.89 0.09
CA THR A 137 -13.42 5.95 -0.62
C THR A 137 -13.72 6.03 -2.11
N TYR A 138 -14.40 5.04 -2.69
CA TYR A 138 -14.71 5.03 -4.12
C TYR A 138 -15.82 6.01 -4.47
N ASP A 139 -15.60 6.83 -5.50
CA ASP A 139 -16.59 7.71 -6.09
C ASP A 139 -17.07 7.16 -7.44
N ALA A 140 -18.31 6.68 -7.47
CA ALA A 140 -18.91 6.08 -8.67
C ALA A 140 -19.15 7.07 -9.81
N LYS A 141 -19.15 8.39 -9.54
CA LYS A 141 -19.37 9.42 -10.58
C LYS A 141 -18.11 9.63 -11.42
N THR A 142 -16.94 9.59 -10.79
CA THR A 142 -15.67 9.85 -11.45
C THR A 142 -14.86 8.57 -11.71
N GLY A 143 -15.17 7.48 -11.02
CA GLY A 143 -14.37 6.26 -11.00
C GLY A 143 -13.06 6.40 -10.21
N LEU A 144 -12.86 7.52 -9.53
CA LEU A 144 -11.69 7.79 -8.68
C LEU A 144 -11.94 7.44 -7.21
N TYR A 145 -10.98 7.76 -6.38
CA TYR A 145 -11.02 7.49 -4.94
C TYR A 145 -10.71 8.76 -4.15
N HIS A 146 -11.54 9.08 -3.17
CA HIS A 146 -11.22 10.07 -2.15
C HIS A 146 -9.98 9.61 -1.38
N HIS A 147 -9.02 10.50 -1.11
CA HIS A 147 -7.76 10.09 -0.49
C HIS A 147 -7.91 9.63 0.97
N ALA A 148 -8.98 10.08 1.64
CA ALA A 148 -9.31 9.72 3.00
C ALA A 148 -10.82 9.72 3.26
N TRP A 149 -11.20 8.97 4.28
CA TRP A 149 -12.55 8.94 4.83
C TRP A 149 -12.49 9.00 6.35
N ASP A 150 -13.32 9.85 6.95
CA ASP A 150 -13.49 9.99 8.39
C ASP A 150 -14.85 9.41 8.81
N GLU A 151 -14.84 8.26 9.50
CA GLU A 151 -16.03 7.60 10.01
C GLU A 151 -16.82 8.52 10.96
N SER A 152 -16.11 9.33 11.75
CA SER A 152 -16.73 10.25 12.73
C SER A 152 -17.32 11.51 12.09
N LYS A 153 -16.90 11.83 10.85
CA LYS A 153 -17.30 13.04 10.10
C LYS A 153 -16.98 14.35 10.83
N SER A 154 -16.09 14.30 11.81
CA SER A 154 -15.77 15.42 12.70
C SER A 154 -14.57 16.25 12.22
N GLN A 155 -13.80 15.74 11.27
CA GLN A 155 -12.65 16.46 10.74
C GLN A 155 -13.10 17.65 9.89
N ARG A 156 -12.39 18.77 10.00
CA ARG A 156 -12.71 20.00 9.23
C ARG A 156 -12.68 19.81 7.71
N TRP A 157 -11.92 18.84 7.23
CA TRP A 157 -11.82 18.52 5.81
C TRP A 157 -12.88 17.51 5.34
N ALA A 158 -13.49 16.78 6.26
CA ALA A 158 -14.45 15.73 5.91
C ALA A 158 -15.78 16.34 5.52
N ASP A 159 -16.38 15.79 4.47
CA ASP A 159 -17.77 16.08 4.15
C ASP A 159 -18.68 15.65 5.30
N PRO A 160 -19.57 16.53 5.79
CA PRO A 160 -20.37 16.26 7.00
C PRO A 160 -21.43 15.17 6.80
N GLU A 161 -21.78 14.83 5.55
CA GLU A 161 -22.76 13.79 5.25
C GLU A 161 -22.08 12.44 4.95
N THR A 162 -21.01 12.46 4.21
CA THR A 162 -20.35 11.24 3.72
C THR A 162 -19.07 10.88 4.48
N GLY A 163 -18.37 11.85 5.07
CA GLY A 163 -17.05 11.67 5.68
C GLY A 163 -15.89 11.71 4.69
N HIS A 164 -16.15 11.90 3.40
CA HIS A 164 -15.12 11.90 2.36
C HIS A 164 -14.24 13.14 2.41
N SER A 165 -12.98 12.96 2.05
CA SER A 165 -12.10 14.09 1.76
C SER A 165 -12.48 14.76 0.43
N PRO A 166 -12.22 16.09 0.27
CA PRO A 166 -12.78 16.85 -0.85
C PRO A 166 -12.05 16.67 -2.20
N ASN A 167 -10.89 16.01 -2.22
CA ASN A 167 -10.03 15.95 -3.39
C ASN A 167 -9.67 14.52 -3.79
N PHE A 168 -9.53 14.27 -5.09
CA PHE A 168 -8.94 13.07 -5.64
C PHE A 168 -7.43 13.29 -5.79
N TRP A 169 -6.70 13.07 -4.70
CA TRP A 169 -5.26 13.27 -4.64
C TRP A 169 -4.52 12.13 -5.36
N GLY A 170 -3.87 12.45 -6.47
CA GLY A 170 -3.26 11.48 -7.38
C GLY A 170 -2.24 10.55 -6.70
N ARG A 171 -1.36 11.08 -5.83
CA ARG A 171 -0.37 10.27 -5.11
C ARG A 171 -1.02 9.25 -4.18
N SER A 172 -2.11 9.61 -3.52
CA SER A 172 -2.86 8.70 -2.66
C SER A 172 -3.52 7.58 -3.48
N ILE A 173 -4.11 7.92 -4.63
CA ILE A 173 -4.64 6.93 -5.58
C ILE A 173 -3.50 6.05 -6.13
N GLY A 174 -2.32 6.62 -6.34
CA GLY A 174 -1.12 5.87 -6.71
C GLY A 174 -0.73 4.82 -5.66
N TRP A 175 -0.78 5.17 -4.38
CA TRP A 175 -0.57 4.20 -3.30
C TRP A 175 -1.61 3.08 -3.31
N TRP A 176 -2.88 3.43 -3.50
CA TRP A 176 -3.97 2.45 -3.64
C TRP A 176 -3.73 1.47 -4.78
N PHE A 177 -3.38 1.99 -5.97
CA PHE A 177 -3.12 1.17 -7.16
C PHE A 177 -1.93 0.24 -6.96
N MET A 178 -0.81 0.78 -6.45
CA MET A 178 0.38 0.00 -6.11
C MET A 178 0.09 -1.07 -5.07
N ALA A 179 -0.68 -0.74 -4.03
CA ALA A 179 -1.03 -1.69 -2.97
C ALA A 179 -1.74 -2.93 -3.52
N MET A 180 -2.71 -2.72 -4.40
CA MET A 180 -3.47 -3.83 -5.00
C MET A 180 -2.59 -4.73 -5.86
N VAL A 181 -1.78 -4.17 -6.76
CA VAL A 181 -0.93 -4.99 -7.64
C VAL A 181 0.19 -5.69 -6.88
N ASP A 182 0.66 -5.13 -5.76
CA ASP A 182 1.68 -5.75 -4.92
C ASP A 182 1.10 -6.87 -4.06
N ALA A 183 -0.07 -6.66 -3.47
CA ALA A 183 -0.72 -7.68 -2.65
C ALA A 183 -1.14 -8.93 -3.47
N LEU A 184 -1.52 -8.75 -4.73
CA LEU A 184 -1.90 -9.86 -5.62
C LEU A 184 -0.75 -10.87 -5.87
N ASP A 185 0.49 -10.53 -5.57
CA ASP A 185 1.61 -11.47 -5.63
C ASP A 185 1.50 -12.59 -4.59
N TYR A 186 0.80 -12.31 -3.50
CA TYR A 186 0.72 -13.17 -2.31
C TYR A 186 -0.68 -13.69 -2.01
N ILE A 187 -1.71 -13.15 -2.64
CA ILE A 187 -3.10 -13.62 -2.48
C ILE A 187 -3.31 -14.83 -3.40
N PRO A 188 -3.72 -16.00 -2.89
CA PRO A 188 -3.94 -17.22 -3.68
C PRO A 188 -4.91 -17.01 -4.84
N GLY A 189 -4.72 -17.80 -5.92
CA GLY A 189 -5.54 -17.70 -7.13
C GLY A 189 -7.02 -17.98 -6.90
N ASP A 190 -7.33 -18.84 -5.97
CA ASP A 190 -8.67 -19.28 -5.56
C ASP A 190 -9.29 -18.44 -4.42
N HIS A 191 -8.56 -17.48 -3.88
CA HIS A 191 -9.08 -16.62 -2.83
C HIS A 191 -10.24 -15.76 -3.36
N GLU A 192 -11.39 -15.78 -2.66
CA GLU A 192 -12.63 -15.10 -3.08
C GLU A 192 -12.49 -13.60 -3.36
N GLY A 193 -11.61 -12.91 -2.64
CA GLY A 193 -11.36 -11.48 -2.82
C GLY A 193 -10.51 -11.12 -4.02
N ARG A 194 -9.76 -12.10 -4.59
CA ARG A 194 -8.81 -11.86 -5.68
C ARG A 194 -9.48 -11.32 -6.94
N ALA A 195 -10.58 -11.92 -7.37
CA ALA A 195 -11.31 -11.48 -8.56
C ALA A 195 -11.86 -10.05 -8.40
N ARG A 196 -12.35 -9.70 -7.21
CA ARG A 196 -12.81 -8.34 -6.91
C ARG A 196 -11.68 -7.32 -7.02
N MET A 197 -10.51 -7.62 -6.45
CA MET A 197 -9.34 -6.73 -6.53
C MET A 197 -8.87 -6.53 -7.97
N ILE A 198 -8.88 -7.59 -8.79
CA ILE A 198 -8.57 -7.48 -10.22
C ILE A 198 -9.57 -6.56 -10.92
N GLY A 199 -10.87 -6.67 -10.62
CA GLY A 199 -11.90 -5.77 -11.15
C GLY A 199 -11.66 -4.31 -10.76
N TRP A 200 -11.26 -4.01 -9.52
CA TRP A 200 -10.92 -2.65 -9.09
C TRP A 200 -9.68 -2.10 -9.80
N ILE A 201 -8.66 -2.94 -10.00
CA ILE A 201 -7.46 -2.59 -10.78
C ILE A 201 -7.84 -2.23 -12.22
N GLN A 202 -8.67 -3.05 -12.86
CA GLN A 202 -9.13 -2.83 -14.24
C GLN A 202 -9.94 -1.53 -14.34
N GLY A 203 -10.93 -1.33 -13.48
CA GLY A 203 -11.76 -0.12 -13.49
C GLY A 203 -10.92 1.15 -13.29
N LEU A 204 -9.96 1.14 -12.35
CA LEU A 204 -9.08 2.28 -12.15
C LEU A 204 -8.14 2.49 -13.36
N ALA A 205 -7.62 1.42 -13.94
CA ALA A 205 -6.76 1.49 -15.11
C ALA A 205 -7.48 2.06 -16.35
N GLU A 206 -8.78 1.80 -16.50
CA GLU A 206 -9.60 2.35 -17.58
C GLU A 206 -9.89 3.84 -17.39
N VAL A 207 -10.02 4.30 -16.16
CA VAL A 207 -10.42 5.67 -15.83
C VAL A 207 -9.23 6.65 -15.84
N LEU A 208 -8.09 6.26 -15.30
CA LEU A 208 -6.93 7.14 -15.11
C LEU A 208 -6.43 7.84 -16.39
N PRO A 209 -6.46 7.25 -17.60
CA PRO A 209 -6.04 7.95 -18.83
C PRO A 209 -6.85 9.21 -19.15
N ALA A 210 -8.12 9.28 -18.74
CA ALA A 210 -8.95 10.48 -18.94
C ALA A 210 -8.47 11.69 -18.13
N TYR A 211 -7.67 11.46 -17.07
CA TYR A 211 -7.09 12.50 -16.21
C TYR A 211 -5.62 12.77 -16.51
N GLN A 212 -5.04 12.12 -17.52
CA GLN A 212 -3.65 12.33 -17.92
C GLN A 212 -3.52 13.62 -18.73
N ASP A 213 -2.52 14.45 -18.39
CA ASP A 213 -2.21 15.64 -19.18
C ASP A 213 -1.58 15.25 -20.54
N LYS A 214 -1.68 16.13 -21.51
CA LYS A 214 -1.09 15.95 -22.86
C LYS A 214 0.42 15.65 -22.86
N ASN A 215 1.11 16.00 -21.77
CA ASN A 215 2.54 15.71 -21.56
C ASN A 215 2.79 14.30 -20.98
N GLY A 216 1.74 13.48 -20.79
CA GLY A 216 1.86 12.15 -20.21
C GLY A 216 1.95 12.10 -18.68
N LEU A 217 1.82 13.25 -18.01
CA LEU A 217 1.88 13.35 -16.56
C LEU A 217 0.48 13.41 -15.95
N TRP A 218 0.35 13.12 -14.65
CA TRP A 218 -0.87 13.35 -13.88
C TRP A 218 -0.69 14.47 -12.87
N TYR A 219 -1.77 15.23 -12.66
CA TYR A 219 -1.80 16.31 -11.69
C TYR A 219 -1.88 15.81 -10.26
N GLN A 220 -1.43 16.62 -9.31
CA GLN A 220 -1.54 16.34 -7.86
C GLN A 220 -3.02 16.11 -7.46
N VAL A 221 -3.94 16.95 -7.95
CA VAL A 221 -5.39 16.73 -7.83
C VAL A 221 -5.89 16.41 -9.23
N LEU A 222 -6.33 15.17 -9.46
CA LEU A 222 -6.51 14.60 -10.79
C LEU A 222 -7.59 15.30 -11.61
N ASP A 223 -8.73 15.59 -11.00
CA ASP A 223 -9.93 16.14 -11.63
C ASP A 223 -9.93 17.68 -11.76
N GLN A 224 -8.87 18.35 -11.28
CA GLN A 224 -8.80 19.81 -11.23
C GLN A 224 -7.53 20.38 -11.87
N PRO A 225 -7.25 20.07 -13.17
CA PRO A 225 -5.99 20.47 -13.82
C PRO A 225 -5.81 21.98 -13.90
N LYS A 226 -6.91 22.75 -13.89
CA LYS A 226 -6.89 24.23 -13.97
C LYS A 226 -6.88 24.93 -12.60
N ARG A 227 -6.93 24.17 -11.49
CA ARG A 227 -6.93 24.75 -10.15
C ARG A 227 -5.61 25.49 -9.88
N LYS A 228 -5.70 26.73 -9.40
CA LYS A 228 -4.53 27.52 -9.02
C LYS A 228 -3.68 26.76 -8.00
N GLY A 229 -2.38 26.61 -8.29
CA GLY A 229 -1.44 25.87 -7.44
C GLY A 229 -1.43 24.35 -7.63
N ASN A 230 -2.32 23.77 -8.45
CA ASN A 230 -2.22 22.39 -8.86
C ASN A 230 -1.13 22.23 -9.93
N PHE A 231 -0.40 21.13 -9.92
CA PHE A 231 0.73 20.88 -10.82
C PHE A 231 0.83 19.42 -11.22
N PRO A 232 1.41 19.10 -12.40
CA PRO A 232 1.76 17.73 -12.77
C PRO A 232 2.82 17.17 -11.80
N GLU A 233 2.56 16.03 -11.19
CA GLU A 233 3.39 15.49 -10.14
C GLU A 233 4.14 14.23 -10.60
N ALA A 234 5.47 14.23 -10.49
CA ALA A 234 6.30 13.11 -10.92
C ALA A 234 6.05 11.85 -10.08
N SER A 235 5.79 11.99 -8.78
CA SER A 235 5.58 10.84 -7.90
C SER A 235 4.31 10.06 -8.26
N VAL A 236 3.17 10.71 -8.48
CA VAL A 236 1.94 10.05 -8.91
C VAL A 236 2.11 9.40 -10.28
N THR A 237 2.79 10.09 -11.20
CA THR A 237 3.04 9.56 -12.54
C THR A 237 3.86 8.27 -12.49
N THR A 238 4.93 8.23 -11.67
CA THR A 238 5.75 7.02 -11.53
C THR A 238 5.02 5.88 -10.79
N GLN A 239 4.15 6.20 -9.84
CA GLN A 239 3.31 5.20 -9.16
C GLN A 239 2.33 4.55 -10.13
N PHE A 240 1.65 5.35 -10.96
CA PHE A 240 0.73 4.80 -11.97
C PHE A 240 1.49 3.97 -13.00
N MET A 241 2.62 4.46 -13.52
CA MET A 241 3.46 3.70 -14.45
C MET A 241 3.88 2.33 -13.88
N TYR A 242 4.31 2.30 -12.62
CA TYR A 242 4.66 1.06 -11.95
C TYR A 242 3.47 0.10 -11.88
N ALA A 243 2.31 0.59 -11.41
CA ALA A 243 1.12 -0.23 -11.23
C ALA A 243 0.59 -0.78 -12.57
N TYR A 244 0.54 0.06 -13.61
CA TYR A 244 0.19 -0.38 -14.97
C TYR A 244 1.14 -1.45 -15.49
N ALA A 245 2.44 -1.21 -15.44
CA ALA A 245 3.44 -2.17 -15.92
C ALA A 245 3.32 -3.50 -15.20
N LYS A 246 3.11 -3.49 -13.88
CA LYS A 246 2.95 -4.70 -13.09
C LYS A 246 1.65 -5.44 -13.43
N ALA A 247 0.53 -4.73 -13.56
CA ALA A 247 -0.76 -5.30 -13.91
C ALA A 247 -0.73 -5.99 -15.29
N VAL A 248 -0.14 -5.32 -16.31
CA VAL A 248 0.02 -5.88 -17.67
C VAL A 248 0.90 -7.12 -17.67
N ASN A 249 2.05 -7.08 -17.01
CA ASN A 249 2.96 -8.22 -16.94
C ASN A 249 2.33 -9.46 -16.30
N LYS A 250 1.45 -9.26 -15.32
CA LYS A 250 0.71 -10.36 -14.68
C LYS A 250 -0.44 -10.88 -15.54
N GLY A 251 -1.17 -10.00 -16.23
CA GLY A 251 -2.22 -10.38 -17.17
C GLY A 251 -1.69 -11.16 -18.39
N SER A 252 -0.48 -10.84 -18.87
CA SER A 252 0.15 -11.56 -20.00
C SER A 252 0.60 -12.98 -19.64
N ARG A 253 0.88 -13.28 -18.40
CA ARG A 253 1.19 -14.65 -17.93
C ARG A 253 -0.04 -15.55 -17.85
N SER A 254 -1.24 -15.01 -17.59
CA SER A 254 -2.48 -15.78 -17.56
C SER A 254 -2.98 -16.19 -18.94
N LYS A 255 -2.47 -15.58 -20.03
CA LYS A 255 -2.80 -15.93 -21.43
C LYS A 255 -1.84 -16.94 -22.08
N ARG A 256 -0.82 -17.41 -21.35
CA ARG A 256 0.19 -18.36 -21.84
C ARG A 256 0.19 -19.71 -21.11
N SER A 257 -0.79 -19.95 -20.24
CA SER A 257 -0.99 -21.28 -19.61
C SER A 257 -2.09 -22.06 -20.29
#